data_234e2808c5a503ce01166ff8161614ff
#
_entry.id   234e2808c5a503ce01166ff8161614ff
#
_cell.length_a   1.000
_cell.length_b   1.000
_cell.length_c   1.000
_cell.angle_alpha   90.00
_cell.angle_beta   90.00
_cell.angle_gamma   90.00
#
_symmetry.space_group_name_H-M   'P 1'
#
loop_
_entity.id
_entity.type
_entity.pdbx_description
1 polymer ?
#
loop_
_entity_poly.entity_id
_entity_poly.type
_entity_poly.pdbx_seq_one_letter_code
_entity_poly.pdbx_strand_id
1 'polypeptide(L)'
;MSIQQLIQHLLRHEDLNFLLTNRLPRNTLTRFMGWFSKIEHPLVRDASIAVWRFFSGLDVSEARKTQFSSLHDCFIRELKPGVRPVEADPAVLASPCDGIIGAHGRIEGTRMFQTFHAKGFRYTLQDLLGEDAASDEWRDGYFATLRLTSSMYHRFHAPHHLRVEHVSYFSGDTWNVNPIALKRVEKLFCKNERAFIMCDFSMDLPDLFARKRPKMF
;
A
#
# COMPACT_ATOMS: atom_id res chain seq x y z
N MET A 1 3.32 16.52 30.30
CA MET A 1 3.34 15.66 29.11
C MET A 1 1.90 15.43 28.69
N SER A 2 1.51 15.74 27.46
CA SER A 2 0.14 15.51 26.99
C SER A 2 -0.13 14.01 26.84
N ILE A 3 -1.40 13.60 26.89
CA ILE A 3 -1.80 12.19 26.63
C ILE A 3 -1.24 11.71 25.27
N GLN A 4 -1.27 12.56 24.26
CA GLN A 4 -0.66 12.27 22.96
C GLN A 4 0.84 11.98 23.05
N GLN A 5 1.57 12.81 23.79
CA GLN A 5 3.02 12.62 23.98
C GLN A 5 3.32 11.33 24.73
N LEU A 6 2.52 10.98 25.73
CA LEU A 6 2.67 9.73 26.46
C LEU A 6 2.42 8.51 25.55
N ILE A 7 1.35 8.53 24.77
CA ILE A 7 1.03 7.44 23.83
C ILE A 7 2.08 7.33 22.75
N GLN A 8 2.54 8.45 22.18
CA GLN A 8 3.63 8.43 21.21
C GLN A 8 4.93 7.91 21.82
N HIS A 9 5.21 8.22 23.08
CA HIS A 9 6.38 7.69 23.78
C HIS A 9 6.28 6.17 23.96
N LEU A 10 5.13 5.67 24.41
CA LEU A 10 4.87 4.22 24.54
C LEU A 10 4.94 3.49 23.19
N LEU A 11 4.40 4.08 22.12
CA LEU A 11 4.45 3.51 20.77
C LEU A 11 5.86 3.55 20.15
N ARG A 12 6.77 4.40 20.65
CA ARG A 12 8.18 4.40 20.25
C ARG A 12 8.95 3.23 20.86
N HIS A 13 8.45 2.63 21.93
CA HIS A 13 9.07 1.43 22.51
C HIS A 13 8.88 0.26 21.53
N GLU A 14 9.94 -0.13 20.84
CA GLU A 14 9.87 -1.08 19.71
C GLU A 14 9.24 -2.40 20.10
N ASP A 15 9.54 -2.94 21.28
CA ASP A 15 9.00 -4.22 21.73
C ASP A 15 7.51 -4.13 22.05
N LEU A 16 7.10 -3.06 22.77
CA LEU A 16 5.70 -2.84 23.09
C LEU A 16 4.86 -2.60 21.84
N ASN A 17 5.35 -1.78 20.92
CA ASN A 17 4.69 -1.54 19.64
C ASN A 17 4.54 -2.84 18.85
N PHE A 18 5.62 -3.62 18.74
CA PHE A 18 5.57 -4.91 18.04
C PHE A 18 4.58 -5.90 18.67
N LEU A 19 4.56 -6.00 20.00
CA LEU A 19 3.63 -6.85 20.71
C LEU A 19 2.18 -6.43 20.47
N LEU A 20 1.86 -5.15 20.65
CA LEU A 20 0.51 -4.62 20.50
C LEU A 20 -0.01 -4.69 19.06
N THR A 21 0.87 -4.53 18.07
CA THR A 21 0.46 -4.46 16.66
C THR A 21 0.59 -5.80 15.93
N ASN A 22 1.35 -6.78 16.45
CA ASN A 22 1.66 -8.01 15.71
C ASN A 22 1.49 -9.31 16.51
N ARG A 23 1.34 -9.28 17.85
CA ARG A 23 1.16 -10.50 18.67
C ARG A 23 -0.27 -10.78 19.06
N LEU A 24 -1.18 -9.85 18.88
CA LEU A 24 -2.62 -10.10 19.00
C LEU A 24 -3.08 -11.03 17.88
N PRO A 25 -4.21 -11.75 18.02
CA PRO A 25 -4.77 -12.60 16.96
C PRO A 25 -5.20 -11.74 15.76
N ARG A 26 -4.24 -11.49 14.88
CA ARG A 26 -4.33 -10.52 13.76
C ARG A 26 -5.56 -10.72 12.88
N ASN A 27 -5.79 -11.95 12.44
CA ASN A 27 -6.92 -12.25 11.55
C ASN A 27 -8.28 -11.98 12.23
N THR A 28 -8.40 -12.30 13.52
CA THR A 28 -9.62 -12.01 14.28
C THR A 28 -9.80 -10.50 14.43
N LEU A 29 -8.73 -9.78 14.78
CA LEU A 29 -8.77 -8.33 14.92
C LEU A 29 -9.10 -7.64 13.58
N THR A 30 -8.52 -8.11 12.48
CA THR A 30 -8.81 -7.59 11.13
C THR A 30 -10.27 -7.82 10.75
N ARG A 31 -10.82 -9.01 11.01
CA ARG A 31 -12.23 -9.31 10.77
C ARG A 31 -13.15 -8.43 11.64
N PHE A 32 -12.80 -8.29 12.91
CA PHE A 32 -13.53 -7.40 13.82
C PHE A 32 -13.50 -5.96 13.31
N MET A 33 -12.33 -5.42 12.95
CA MET A 33 -12.21 -4.07 12.42
C MET A 33 -12.95 -3.90 11.10
N GLY A 34 -12.92 -4.93 10.24
CA GLY A 34 -13.69 -4.94 8.99
C GLY A 34 -15.20 -4.82 9.21
N TRP A 35 -15.72 -5.47 10.25
CA TRP A 35 -17.12 -5.34 10.66
C TRP A 35 -17.38 -3.98 11.36
N PHE A 36 -16.58 -3.65 12.38
CA PHE A 36 -16.73 -2.44 13.18
C PHE A 36 -16.69 -1.17 12.31
N SER A 37 -15.77 -1.10 11.38
CA SER A 37 -15.60 0.08 10.52
C SER A 37 -16.80 0.39 9.62
N LYS A 38 -17.67 -0.59 9.41
CA LYS A 38 -18.89 -0.46 8.59
C LYS A 38 -20.14 -0.07 9.41
N ILE A 39 -20.01 0.10 10.73
CA ILE A 39 -21.15 0.52 11.56
C ILE A 39 -21.51 1.96 11.23
N GLU A 40 -22.77 2.17 10.82
CA GLU A 40 -23.29 3.49 10.41
C GLU A 40 -23.97 4.27 11.54
N HIS A 41 -24.08 3.66 12.74
CA HIS A 41 -24.68 4.33 13.89
C HIS A 41 -23.91 5.63 14.20
N PRO A 42 -24.58 6.81 14.27
CA PRO A 42 -23.93 8.12 14.36
C PRO A 42 -22.91 8.23 15.48
N LEU A 43 -23.23 7.75 16.70
CA LEU A 43 -22.32 7.81 17.84
C LEU A 43 -21.03 7.00 17.60
N VAL A 44 -21.14 5.80 17.02
CA VAL A 44 -19.97 4.95 16.73
C VAL A 44 -19.14 5.55 15.61
N ARG A 45 -19.79 5.95 14.53
CA ARG A 45 -19.17 6.60 13.37
C ARG A 45 -18.39 7.85 13.77
N ASP A 46 -19.07 8.80 14.43
CA ASP A 46 -18.48 10.10 14.73
C ASP A 46 -17.36 9.97 15.77
N ALA A 47 -17.57 9.17 16.81
CA ALA A 47 -16.54 8.89 17.81
C ALA A 47 -15.31 8.21 17.19
N SER A 48 -15.50 7.18 16.34
CA SER A 48 -14.40 6.46 15.73
C SER A 48 -13.60 7.36 14.74
N ILE A 49 -14.27 8.17 13.93
CA ILE A 49 -13.61 9.14 13.04
C ILE A 49 -12.88 10.21 13.85
N ALA A 50 -13.48 10.73 14.95
CA ALA A 50 -12.84 11.73 15.80
C ALA A 50 -11.57 11.17 16.47
N VAL A 51 -11.62 9.95 17.00
CA VAL A 51 -10.46 9.25 17.57
C VAL A 51 -9.39 9.06 16.50
N TRP A 52 -9.77 8.60 15.31
CA TRP A 52 -8.81 8.44 14.22
C TRP A 52 -8.15 9.75 13.81
N ARG A 53 -8.91 10.84 13.65
CA ARG A 53 -8.36 12.19 13.36
C ARG A 53 -7.39 12.64 14.44
N PHE A 54 -7.73 12.44 15.71
CA PHE A 54 -6.89 12.86 16.83
C PHE A 54 -5.53 12.15 16.84
N PHE A 55 -5.47 10.84 16.54
CA PHE A 55 -4.22 10.07 16.60
C PHE A 55 -3.41 10.08 15.31
N SER A 56 -4.04 10.17 14.15
CA SER A 56 -3.37 10.05 12.86
C SER A 56 -3.14 11.38 12.12
N GLY A 57 -3.73 12.48 12.62
CA GLY A 57 -3.71 13.75 11.89
C GLY A 57 -4.48 13.68 10.56
N LEU A 58 -5.55 12.86 10.51
CA LEU A 58 -6.36 12.69 9.32
C LEU A 58 -6.92 14.03 8.83
N ASP A 59 -6.58 14.41 7.62
CA ASP A 59 -7.17 15.51 6.89
C ASP A 59 -8.20 14.99 5.88
N VAL A 60 -9.39 15.54 5.93
CA VAL A 60 -10.48 15.23 5.01
C VAL A 60 -10.92 16.45 4.18
N SER A 61 -10.16 17.54 4.21
CA SER A 61 -10.46 18.78 3.49
C SER A 61 -10.57 18.59 1.98
N GLU A 62 -9.79 17.67 1.43
CA GLU A 62 -9.78 17.29 0.02
C GLU A 62 -10.87 16.26 -0.34
N ALA A 63 -11.57 15.70 0.65
CA ALA A 63 -12.60 14.70 0.39
C ALA A 63 -13.78 15.30 -0.37
N ARG A 64 -14.34 14.52 -1.31
CA ARG A 64 -15.52 14.90 -2.08
C ARG A 64 -16.76 15.05 -1.18
N LYS A 65 -16.88 14.19 -0.17
CA LYS A 65 -17.94 14.23 0.83
C LYS A 65 -17.45 14.96 2.08
N THR A 66 -18.33 15.72 2.71
CA THR A 66 -18.09 16.37 4.01
C THR A 66 -18.59 15.51 5.19
N GLN A 67 -19.50 14.59 4.91
CA GLN A 67 -20.05 13.65 5.89
C GLN A 67 -19.90 12.22 5.34
N PHE A 68 -19.52 11.31 6.23
CA PHE A 68 -19.30 9.90 5.92
C PHE A 68 -20.38 9.04 6.61
N SER A 69 -20.77 7.94 5.97
CA SER A 69 -21.75 7.01 6.55
C SER A 69 -21.14 6.12 7.62
N SER A 70 -19.83 5.86 7.57
CA SER A 70 -19.11 5.00 8.50
C SER A 70 -17.62 5.35 8.53
N LEU A 71 -16.86 4.75 9.46
CA LEU A 71 -15.40 4.82 9.47
C LEU A 71 -14.81 4.27 8.16
N HIS A 72 -15.39 3.19 7.63
CA HIS A 72 -14.98 2.60 6.36
C HIS A 72 -15.19 3.57 5.19
N ASP A 73 -16.34 4.25 5.09
CA ASP A 73 -16.62 5.24 4.06
C ASP A 73 -15.62 6.40 4.10
N CYS A 74 -15.21 6.82 5.31
CA CYS A 74 -14.16 7.81 5.49
C CYS A 74 -12.79 7.30 5.02
N PHE A 75 -12.47 6.03 5.28
CA PHE A 75 -11.20 5.42 4.88
C PHE A 75 -11.06 5.32 3.37
N ILE A 76 -12.12 4.89 2.67
CA ILE A 76 -12.16 4.74 1.21
C ILE A 76 -12.65 5.99 0.48
N ARG A 77 -12.60 7.17 1.12
CA ARG A 77 -13.12 8.43 0.60
C ARG A 77 -12.65 8.73 -0.83
N GLU A 78 -13.51 9.35 -1.60
CA GLU A 78 -13.13 9.99 -2.86
C GLU A 78 -12.62 11.40 -2.61
N LEU A 79 -11.70 11.85 -3.47
CA LEU A 79 -11.22 13.23 -3.46
C LEU A 79 -12.05 14.10 -4.41
N LYS A 80 -12.00 15.41 -4.20
CA LYS A 80 -12.58 16.40 -5.11
C LYS A 80 -11.89 16.30 -6.48
N PRO A 81 -12.60 16.58 -7.57
CA PRO A 81 -11.99 16.64 -8.89
C PRO A 81 -10.79 17.59 -8.93
N GLY A 82 -9.72 17.19 -9.60
CA GLY A 82 -8.51 18.01 -9.81
C GLY A 82 -7.52 18.05 -8.64
N VAL A 83 -7.84 17.44 -7.48
CA VAL A 83 -6.91 17.38 -6.33
C VAL A 83 -5.71 16.48 -6.60
N ARG A 84 -5.88 15.47 -7.41
CA ARG A 84 -4.80 14.63 -7.96
C ARG A 84 -4.88 14.71 -9.49
N PRO A 85 -4.22 15.71 -10.10
CA PRO A 85 -4.18 15.80 -11.56
C PRO A 85 -3.45 14.61 -12.16
N VAL A 86 -3.97 14.08 -13.23
CA VAL A 86 -3.29 13.05 -14.01
C VAL A 86 -2.20 13.72 -14.84
N GLU A 87 -1.00 13.12 -14.87
CA GLU A 87 0.09 13.60 -15.74
C GLU A 87 -0.32 13.45 -17.21
N ALA A 88 -0.12 14.51 -17.97
CA ALA A 88 -0.48 14.55 -19.37
C ALA A 88 0.68 14.12 -20.30
N ASP A 89 1.92 14.16 -19.83
CA ASP A 89 3.09 13.72 -20.59
C ASP A 89 3.08 12.19 -20.71
N PRO A 90 2.94 11.63 -21.92
CA PRO A 90 2.93 10.17 -22.11
C PRO A 90 4.28 9.51 -21.79
N ALA A 91 5.36 10.26 -21.60
CA ALA A 91 6.64 9.74 -21.17
C ALA A 91 6.77 9.59 -19.64
N VAL A 92 5.76 10.01 -18.87
CA VAL A 92 5.79 10.02 -17.41
C VAL A 92 4.76 9.05 -16.84
N LEU A 93 5.21 8.18 -15.93
CA LEU A 93 4.32 7.38 -15.10
C LEU A 93 3.93 8.18 -13.85
N ALA A 94 2.65 8.46 -13.68
CA ALA A 94 2.14 9.08 -12.47
C ALA A 94 2.24 8.10 -11.29
N SER A 95 2.35 8.62 -10.05
CA SER A 95 2.26 7.76 -8.87
C SER A 95 0.87 7.10 -8.81
N PRO A 96 0.79 5.77 -8.64
CA PRO A 96 -0.49 5.09 -8.56
C PRO A 96 -1.27 5.38 -7.27
N CYS A 97 -0.62 5.93 -6.24
CA CYS A 97 -1.26 6.24 -4.96
C CYS A 97 -0.50 7.36 -4.23
N ASP A 98 -1.15 7.96 -3.25
CA ASP A 98 -0.45 8.75 -2.24
C ASP A 98 0.41 7.80 -1.41
N GLY A 99 1.69 8.10 -1.28
CA GLY A 99 2.56 7.20 -0.53
C GLY A 99 3.94 7.79 -0.25
N ILE A 100 4.59 7.22 0.74
CA ILE A 100 5.99 7.50 1.04
C ILE A 100 6.84 6.50 0.27
N ILE A 101 7.72 6.98 -0.59
CA ILE A 101 8.65 6.13 -1.32
C ILE A 101 9.55 5.40 -0.31
N GLY A 102 9.49 4.08 -0.37
CA GLY A 102 10.35 3.19 0.41
C GLY A 102 11.56 2.75 -0.39
N ALA A 103 11.76 1.43 -0.50
CA ALA A 103 12.79 0.89 -1.36
C ALA A 103 12.41 1.06 -2.83
N HIS A 104 13.38 1.42 -3.64
CA HIS A 104 13.24 1.50 -5.09
C HIS A 104 14.58 1.15 -5.75
N GLY A 105 14.57 0.78 -7.00
CA GLY A 105 15.78 0.45 -7.72
C GLY A 105 15.53 -0.43 -8.94
N ARG A 106 16.62 -0.97 -9.47
CA ARG A 106 16.59 -1.91 -10.59
C ARG A 106 16.44 -3.34 -10.09
N ILE A 107 15.72 -4.15 -10.83
CA ILE A 107 15.66 -5.59 -10.61
C ILE A 107 16.92 -6.19 -11.22
N GLU A 108 17.75 -6.83 -10.39
CA GLU A 108 19.03 -7.39 -10.79
C GLU A 108 19.00 -8.91 -10.68
N GLY A 109 19.71 -9.59 -11.61
CA GLY A 109 19.90 -11.02 -11.53
C GLY A 109 19.35 -11.81 -12.71
N THR A 110 19.52 -13.13 -12.62
CA THR A 110 19.01 -14.07 -13.61
C THR A 110 17.54 -14.39 -13.35
N ARG A 111 16.88 -15.07 -14.27
CA ARG A 111 15.47 -15.44 -14.22
C ARG A 111 15.01 -16.03 -12.86
N MET A 112 15.85 -16.80 -12.18
CA MET A 112 15.55 -17.42 -10.89
C MET A 112 16.04 -16.61 -9.67
N PHE A 113 16.82 -15.55 -9.89
CA PHE A 113 17.50 -14.79 -8.84
C PHE A 113 17.25 -13.28 -8.94
N GLN A 114 16.15 -12.87 -9.56
CA GLN A 114 15.74 -11.45 -9.52
C GLN A 114 15.43 -11.09 -8.08
N THR A 115 16.26 -10.22 -7.52
CA THR A 115 16.14 -9.81 -6.11
C THR A 115 16.12 -8.31 -6.00
N PHE A 116 15.36 -7.81 -5.05
CA PHE A 116 15.43 -6.42 -4.61
C PHE A 116 15.45 -6.37 -3.08
N HIS A 117 15.96 -5.28 -2.54
CA HIS A 117 16.04 -5.08 -1.11
C HIS A 117 14.93 -4.13 -0.66
N ALA A 118 14.06 -4.61 0.22
CA ALA A 118 13.10 -3.77 0.89
C ALA A 118 13.36 -3.82 2.39
N LYS A 119 13.81 -2.71 2.94
CA LYS A 119 14.03 -2.52 4.39
C LYS A 119 14.91 -3.59 5.05
N GLY A 120 16.02 -3.95 4.41
CA GLY A 120 17.05 -4.85 4.96
C GLY A 120 16.85 -6.33 4.63
N PHE A 121 15.67 -6.76 4.18
CA PHE A 121 15.46 -8.14 3.72
C PHE A 121 15.47 -8.21 2.19
N ARG A 122 15.99 -9.31 1.68
CA ARG A 122 15.94 -9.60 0.24
C ARG A 122 14.61 -10.24 -0.10
N TYR A 123 14.00 -9.74 -1.16
CA TYR A 123 12.81 -10.31 -1.76
C TYR A 123 13.15 -10.82 -3.15
N THR A 124 12.59 -11.94 -3.53
CA THR A 124 12.62 -12.39 -4.92
C THR A 124 11.28 -12.10 -5.57
N LEU A 125 11.27 -11.91 -6.88
CA LEU A 125 9.99 -11.80 -7.60
C LEU A 125 9.16 -13.06 -7.41
N GLN A 126 9.80 -14.25 -7.36
CA GLN A 126 9.12 -15.51 -7.08
C GLN A 126 8.38 -15.50 -5.72
N ASP A 127 8.98 -14.93 -4.67
CA ASP A 127 8.34 -14.82 -3.36
C ASP A 127 7.10 -13.91 -3.41
N LEU A 128 7.13 -12.84 -4.24
CA LEU A 128 6.07 -11.85 -4.33
C LEU A 128 4.96 -12.27 -5.31
N LEU A 129 5.34 -12.74 -6.49
CA LEU A 129 4.45 -12.97 -7.63
C LEU A 129 4.12 -14.45 -7.85
N GLY A 130 4.76 -15.37 -7.11
CA GLY A 130 4.54 -16.79 -7.30
C GLY A 130 4.94 -17.25 -8.70
N GLU A 131 4.10 -18.03 -9.35
CA GLU A 131 4.34 -18.58 -10.70
C GLU A 131 4.42 -17.46 -11.77
N ASP A 132 3.75 -16.33 -11.56
CA ASP A 132 3.78 -15.19 -12.47
C ASP A 132 5.18 -14.56 -12.60
N ALA A 133 6.10 -14.87 -11.67
CA ALA A 133 7.50 -14.43 -11.74
C ALA A 133 8.36 -15.17 -12.78
N ALA A 134 7.85 -16.22 -13.39
CA ALA A 134 8.63 -17.07 -14.30
C ALA A 134 8.95 -16.39 -15.66
N SER A 135 8.35 -15.25 -15.94
CA SER A 135 8.59 -14.49 -17.19
C SER A 135 9.95 -13.79 -17.21
N ASP A 136 10.66 -13.85 -18.34
CA ASP A 136 11.86 -13.05 -18.58
C ASP A 136 11.59 -11.54 -18.70
N GLU A 137 10.31 -11.16 -18.78
CA GLU A 137 9.84 -9.79 -18.91
C GLU A 137 10.21 -8.90 -17.73
N TRP A 138 10.40 -9.50 -16.53
CA TRP A 138 10.80 -8.79 -15.32
C TRP A 138 12.30 -8.48 -15.26
N ARG A 139 13.11 -9.08 -16.14
CA ARG A 139 14.55 -8.87 -16.15
C ARG A 139 14.88 -7.42 -16.48
N ASP A 140 15.81 -6.83 -15.71
CA ASP A 140 16.27 -5.46 -15.88
C ASP A 140 15.19 -4.38 -15.68
N GLY A 141 14.03 -4.74 -15.11
CA GLY A 141 12.98 -3.80 -14.75
C GLY A 141 13.35 -2.93 -13.55
N TYR A 142 12.42 -2.08 -13.16
CA TYR A 142 12.53 -1.24 -11.99
C TYR A 142 11.42 -1.57 -11.01
N PHE A 143 11.65 -1.30 -9.74
CA PHE A 143 10.63 -1.41 -8.70
C PHE A 143 10.63 -0.17 -7.82
N ALA A 144 9.47 0.14 -7.26
CA ALA A 144 9.31 1.13 -6.19
C ALA A 144 8.28 0.61 -5.19
N THR A 145 8.60 0.73 -3.91
CA THR A 145 7.67 0.43 -2.82
C THR A 145 7.06 1.73 -2.32
N LEU A 146 5.75 1.84 -2.38
CA LEU A 146 5.00 2.97 -1.87
C LEU A 146 4.28 2.56 -0.58
N ARG A 147 4.60 3.22 0.52
CA ARG A 147 4.00 2.94 1.83
C ARG A 147 2.96 4.00 2.17
N LEU A 148 1.75 3.57 2.37
CA LEU A 148 0.68 4.43 2.85
C LEU A 148 0.65 4.43 4.39
N THR A 149 0.40 5.61 4.97
CA THR A 149 0.02 5.71 6.39
C THR A 149 -1.50 5.67 6.50
N SER A 150 -2.02 5.38 7.69
CA SER A 150 -3.47 5.24 7.89
C SER A 150 -4.28 6.48 7.53
N SER A 151 -3.70 7.68 7.61
CA SER A 151 -4.38 8.95 7.31
C SER A 151 -4.35 9.37 5.84
N MET A 152 -3.49 8.75 5.04
CA MET A 152 -3.37 9.04 3.61
C MET A 152 -4.63 8.67 2.81
N TYR A 153 -4.68 9.06 1.57
CA TYR A 153 -5.68 8.63 0.61
C TYR A 153 -5.40 7.17 0.22
N HIS A 154 -6.38 6.28 0.40
CA HIS A 154 -6.18 4.84 0.25
C HIS A 154 -6.68 4.24 -1.06
N ARG A 155 -7.23 5.04 -1.97
CA ARG A 155 -7.50 4.57 -3.32
C ARG A 155 -6.21 4.64 -4.14
N PHE A 156 -6.05 3.71 -5.05
CA PHE A 156 -4.97 3.73 -6.04
C PHE A 156 -5.55 3.90 -7.45
N HIS A 157 -4.73 4.39 -8.37
CA HIS A 157 -5.12 4.76 -9.70
C HIS A 157 -4.15 4.17 -10.72
N ALA A 158 -4.60 4.01 -11.96
CA ALA A 158 -3.74 3.67 -13.06
C ALA A 158 -2.67 4.76 -13.24
N PRO A 159 -1.36 4.42 -13.24
CA PRO A 159 -0.29 5.40 -13.37
C PRO A 159 -0.14 5.95 -14.79
N HIS A 160 -0.80 5.34 -15.76
CA HIS A 160 -0.81 5.66 -17.17
C HIS A 160 -2.03 5.02 -17.85
N HIS A 161 -2.22 5.26 -19.13
CA HIS A 161 -3.11 4.44 -19.94
C HIS A 161 -2.59 3.01 -19.98
N LEU A 162 -3.38 2.07 -19.52
CA LEU A 162 -2.98 0.67 -19.39
C LEU A 162 -4.17 -0.25 -19.56
N ARG A 163 -3.87 -1.51 -19.88
CA ARG A 163 -4.83 -2.61 -19.85
C ARG A 163 -4.44 -3.58 -18.75
N VAL A 164 -5.37 -3.91 -17.85
CA VAL A 164 -5.18 -5.01 -16.89
C VAL A 164 -5.27 -6.33 -17.67
N GLU A 165 -4.21 -7.12 -17.63
CA GLU A 165 -4.13 -8.41 -18.31
C GLU A 165 -4.49 -9.56 -17.38
N HIS A 166 -3.98 -9.50 -16.14
CA HIS A 166 -4.14 -10.59 -15.20
C HIS A 166 -4.18 -10.07 -13.77
N VAL A 167 -4.92 -10.77 -12.91
CA VAL A 167 -4.97 -10.50 -11.47
C VAL A 167 -4.85 -11.81 -10.72
N SER A 168 -3.79 -11.95 -9.92
CA SER A 168 -3.60 -13.07 -8.99
C SER A 168 -3.80 -12.60 -7.57
N TYR A 169 -4.61 -13.34 -6.80
CA TYR A 169 -4.83 -13.08 -5.39
C TYR A 169 -4.11 -14.13 -4.54
N PHE A 170 -3.31 -13.64 -3.59
CA PHE A 170 -2.58 -14.46 -2.64
C PHE A 170 -3.19 -14.30 -1.26
N SER A 171 -3.85 -15.33 -0.76
CA SER A 171 -4.29 -15.36 0.62
C SER A 171 -3.08 -15.37 1.56
N GLY A 172 -3.19 -14.72 2.69
CA GLY A 172 -2.09 -14.60 3.64
C GLY A 172 -2.50 -14.09 5.00
N ASP A 173 -1.51 -13.66 5.75
CA ASP A 173 -1.67 -13.06 7.08
C ASP A 173 -1.92 -11.54 6.96
N THR A 174 -2.09 -10.88 8.09
CA THR A 174 -2.37 -9.44 8.21
C THR A 174 -1.35 -8.75 9.14
N TRP A 175 -0.07 -8.98 8.89
CA TRP A 175 1.00 -8.31 9.63
C TRP A 175 0.94 -6.79 9.41
N ASN A 176 1.13 -6.04 10.48
CA ASN A 176 1.28 -4.60 10.37
C ASN A 176 2.58 -4.27 9.61
N VAL A 177 2.47 -3.40 8.60
CA VAL A 177 3.62 -2.98 7.75
C VAL A 177 4.33 -1.73 8.29
N ASN A 178 4.26 -1.49 9.60
CA ASN A 178 5.01 -0.41 10.22
C ASN A 178 6.54 -0.68 10.16
N PRO A 179 7.39 0.36 10.33
CA PRO A 179 8.85 0.19 10.24
C PRO A 179 9.42 -0.84 11.20
N ILE A 180 8.82 -1.01 12.39
CA ILE A 180 9.28 -1.96 13.41
C ILE A 180 9.02 -3.40 12.96
N ALA A 181 7.81 -3.69 12.48
CA ALA A 181 7.47 -5.01 11.96
C ALA A 181 8.31 -5.37 10.72
N LEU A 182 8.53 -4.41 9.83
CA LEU A 182 9.35 -4.60 8.64
C LEU A 182 10.83 -4.89 8.94
N LYS A 183 11.35 -4.45 10.09
CA LYS A 183 12.70 -4.82 10.55
C LYS A 183 12.77 -6.22 11.16
N ARG A 184 11.68 -6.70 11.77
CA ARG A 184 11.65 -7.92 12.59
C ARG A 184 11.09 -9.13 11.88
N VAL A 185 10.22 -8.93 10.89
CA VAL A 185 9.55 -10.02 10.17
C VAL A 185 10.15 -10.16 8.79
N GLU A 186 10.93 -11.22 8.59
CA GLU A 186 11.53 -11.51 7.30
C GLU A 186 10.44 -11.76 6.24
N LYS A 187 10.65 -11.19 5.05
CA LYS A 187 9.75 -11.33 3.89
C LYS A 187 8.29 -11.00 4.21
N LEU A 188 8.06 -9.97 5.05
CA LEU A 188 6.73 -9.62 5.54
C LEU A 188 5.73 -9.38 4.41
N PHE A 189 6.13 -8.72 3.33
CA PHE A 189 5.26 -8.47 2.18
C PHE A 189 4.76 -9.76 1.52
N CYS A 190 5.58 -10.82 1.55
CA CYS A 190 5.19 -12.11 0.97
C CYS A 190 4.29 -12.93 1.90
N LYS A 191 4.27 -12.61 3.21
CA LYS A 191 3.42 -13.29 4.21
C LYS A 191 2.02 -12.72 4.25
N ASN A 192 1.87 -11.45 3.91
CA ASN A 192 0.57 -10.78 3.93
C ASN A 192 -0.27 -11.13 2.71
N GLU A 193 -1.58 -11.07 2.95
CA GLU A 193 -2.57 -11.04 1.88
C GLU A 193 -2.23 -9.94 0.88
N ARG A 194 -2.28 -10.27 -0.41
CA ARG A 194 -1.93 -9.35 -1.48
C ARG A 194 -2.59 -9.72 -2.80
N ALA A 195 -2.75 -8.73 -3.66
CA ALA A 195 -3.12 -8.94 -5.05
C ALA A 195 -1.94 -8.52 -5.95
N PHE A 196 -1.67 -9.33 -6.97
CA PHE A 196 -0.80 -9.00 -8.08
C PHE A 196 -1.66 -8.60 -9.26
N ILE A 197 -1.42 -7.41 -9.82
CA ILE A 197 -2.16 -6.89 -10.97
C ILE A 197 -1.16 -6.65 -12.10
N MET A 198 -1.18 -7.52 -13.10
CA MET A 198 -0.36 -7.38 -14.28
C MET A 198 -1.05 -6.45 -15.29
N CYS A 199 -0.30 -5.44 -15.74
CA CYS A 199 -0.79 -4.41 -16.64
C CYS A 199 0.12 -4.28 -17.86
N ASP A 200 -0.49 -4.07 -19.03
CA ASP A 200 0.20 -3.74 -20.28
C ASP A 200 0.03 -2.26 -20.61
N PHE A 201 1.14 -1.58 -20.86
CA PHE A 201 1.23 -0.18 -21.26
C PHE A 201 1.44 0.01 -22.77
N SER A 202 1.38 -1.04 -23.56
CA SER A 202 1.83 -1.07 -24.96
C SER A 202 1.03 -0.17 -25.91
N MET A 203 -0.07 0.38 -25.46
CA MET A 203 -1.00 1.08 -26.34
C MET A 203 -0.58 2.50 -26.70
N ASP A 204 0.22 3.21 -25.85
CA ASP A 204 0.45 4.65 -26.03
C ASP A 204 1.85 5.15 -25.61
N LEU A 205 2.80 4.27 -25.34
CA LEU A 205 4.14 4.72 -24.95
C LEU A 205 4.97 5.10 -26.20
N PRO A 206 5.62 6.29 -26.23
CA PRO A 206 6.53 6.66 -27.29
C PRO A 206 7.64 5.61 -27.47
N ASP A 207 8.19 5.50 -28.70
CA ASP A 207 9.25 4.54 -29.06
C ASP A 207 10.48 4.52 -28.12
N LEU A 208 10.66 5.54 -27.30
CA LEU A 208 11.72 5.61 -26.30
C LEU A 208 11.65 4.44 -25.29
N PHE A 209 10.44 3.92 -25.02
CA PHE A 209 10.18 2.78 -24.14
C PHE A 209 9.88 1.49 -24.92
N ALA A 210 9.75 1.57 -26.24
CA ALA A 210 9.38 0.43 -27.09
C ALA A 210 10.41 -0.72 -27.07
N ARG A 211 11.64 -0.47 -26.65
CA ARG A 211 12.67 -1.53 -26.54
C ARG A 211 12.53 -2.41 -25.30
N LYS A 212 11.83 -1.97 -24.25
CA LYS A 212 11.49 -2.78 -23.08
C LYS A 212 10.15 -2.25 -22.52
N ARG A 213 9.07 -2.92 -22.85
CA ARG A 213 7.73 -2.60 -22.34
C ARG A 213 7.77 -2.56 -20.81
N PRO A 214 7.52 -1.41 -20.15
CA PRO A 214 7.42 -1.39 -18.72
C PRO A 214 6.17 -2.16 -18.30
N LYS A 215 6.34 -3.20 -17.52
CA LYS A 215 5.24 -3.86 -16.80
C LYS A 215 5.31 -3.43 -15.35
N MET A 216 4.17 -3.12 -14.77
CA MET A 216 4.01 -2.80 -13.37
C MET A 216 3.31 -3.94 -12.63
N PHE A 217 3.75 -4.19 -11.43
CA PHE A 217 3.14 -5.11 -10.47
C PHE A 217 2.81 -4.41 -9.15
#